data_ada9dc5d269fbee4f9b35733c33f277b
#
_entry.id   ada9dc5d269fbee4f9b35733c33f277b
#
_cell.length_a   1.000
_cell.length_b   1.000
_cell.length_c   1.000
_cell.angle_alpha   90.00
_cell.angle_beta   90.00
_cell.angle_gamma   90.00
#
_symmetry.space_group_name_H-M   'P 1'
#
loop_
_entity.id
_entity.type
_entity.pdbx_description
1 polymer ?
#
loop_
_entity_poly.entity_id
_entity_poly.type
_entity_poly.pdbx_seq_one_letter_code
_entity_poly.pdbx_strand_id
1 'polypeptide(L)'
;MYYFKSLERPISNSELSEIEKKINVILPEDYKEFLLKVNVGIPKEQYLSFFMDDLNEEVILGTMLGISENKNFSLTDWNSEYQMELPYDSFVFGTEYGGGLFVMIVSGEDRGIYFWDHTFIFDQSR
;
A
#
# COMPACT_ATOMS: atom_id res chain seq x y z
N MET A 1 7.86 -12.17 8.98
CA MET A 1 8.35 -11.36 7.86
C MET A 1 9.60 -10.60 8.21
N TYR A 2 10.69 -11.29 8.16
CA TYR A 2 11.95 -10.70 8.58
C TYR A 2 12.54 -9.72 7.55
N TYR A 3 11.91 -9.58 6.40
CA TYR A 3 12.35 -8.60 5.38
C TYR A 3 12.01 -7.16 5.76
N PHE A 4 11.11 -6.99 6.72
CA PHE A 4 10.61 -5.67 7.09
C PHE A 4 10.89 -5.38 8.55
N LYS A 5 11.22 -4.12 8.83
CA LYS A 5 11.27 -3.60 10.19
C LYS A 5 9.89 -3.06 10.53
N SER A 6 9.30 -3.55 11.61
CA SER A 6 8.00 -3.08 12.09
C SER A 6 8.12 -1.71 12.72
N LEU A 7 7.25 -0.80 12.34
CA LEU A 7 7.15 0.53 12.96
C LEU A 7 6.00 0.61 13.96
N GLU A 8 5.11 -0.38 13.93
CA GLU A 8 3.95 -0.45 14.83
C GLU A 8 3.78 -1.89 15.32
N ARG A 9 2.95 -2.09 16.32
CA ARG A 9 2.65 -3.44 16.79
C ARG A 9 1.83 -4.21 15.74
N PRO A 10 1.98 -5.53 15.67
CA PRO A 10 1.09 -6.33 14.83
C PRO A 10 -0.37 -6.16 15.24
N ILE A 11 -1.27 -6.33 14.30
CA ILE A 11 -2.69 -6.13 14.56
C ILE A 11 -3.39 -7.46 14.86
N SER A 12 -4.59 -7.38 15.43
CA SER A 12 -5.44 -8.53 15.69
C SER A 12 -6.32 -8.85 14.50
N ASN A 13 -6.93 -10.03 14.50
CA ASN A 13 -7.92 -10.39 13.47
C ASN A 13 -9.13 -9.46 13.47
N SER A 14 -9.54 -8.97 14.62
CA SER A 14 -10.64 -8.03 14.71
C SER A 14 -10.28 -6.69 14.07
N GLU A 15 -9.08 -6.21 14.28
CA GLU A 15 -8.58 -5.00 13.62
C GLU A 15 -8.47 -5.19 12.10
N LEU A 16 -8.08 -6.38 11.67
CA LEU A 16 -8.01 -6.72 10.25
C LEU A 16 -9.39 -6.60 9.59
N SER A 17 -10.41 -7.14 10.23
CA SER A 17 -11.80 -7.03 9.74
C SER A 17 -12.27 -5.59 9.66
N GLU A 18 -11.87 -4.77 10.62
CA GLU A 18 -12.17 -3.34 10.62
C GLU A 18 -11.56 -2.63 9.41
N ILE A 19 -10.33 -2.94 9.09
CA ILE A 19 -9.65 -2.38 7.92
C ILE A 19 -10.42 -2.74 6.65
N GLU A 20 -10.76 -4.00 6.49
CA GLU A 20 -11.46 -4.48 5.30
C GLU A 20 -12.81 -3.78 5.11
N LYS A 21 -13.50 -3.52 6.20
CA LYS A 21 -14.76 -2.78 6.14
C LYS A 21 -14.55 -1.34 5.73
N LYS A 22 -13.54 -0.70 6.29
CA LYS A 22 -13.28 0.72 6.04
C LYS A 22 -12.83 0.99 4.62
N ILE A 23 -12.01 0.13 4.05
CA ILE A 23 -11.54 0.33 2.68
C ILE A 23 -12.41 -0.40 1.65
N ASN A 24 -13.35 -1.21 2.11
CA ASN A 24 -14.30 -1.95 1.27
C ASN A 24 -13.59 -2.88 0.27
N VAL A 25 -12.58 -3.57 0.74
CA VAL A 25 -11.79 -4.53 -0.04
C VAL A 25 -11.47 -5.72 0.83
N ILE A 26 -11.59 -6.93 0.28
CA ILE A 26 -11.14 -8.15 0.96
C ILE A 26 -9.66 -8.30 0.65
N LEU A 27 -8.83 -8.18 1.66
CA LEU A 27 -7.39 -8.20 1.48
C LEU A 27 -6.87 -9.58 1.07
N PRO A 28 -5.86 -9.63 0.20
CA PRO A 28 -5.20 -10.91 -0.13
C PRO A 28 -4.57 -11.54 1.11
N GLU A 29 -4.47 -12.86 1.10
CA GLU A 29 -3.93 -13.61 2.25
C GLU A 29 -2.52 -13.17 2.64
N ASP A 30 -1.66 -12.91 1.66
CA ASP A 30 -0.29 -12.50 1.94
C ASP A 30 -0.25 -11.11 2.61
N TYR A 31 -1.12 -10.19 2.23
CA TYR A 31 -1.18 -8.88 2.88
C TYR A 31 -1.77 -8.98 4.29
N LYS A 32 -2.77 -9.84 4.48
CA LYS A 32 -3.30 -10.13 5.81
C LYS A 32 -2.19 -10.65 6.73
N GLU A 33 -1.38 -11.57 6.24
CA GLU A 33 -0.26 -12.10 7.00
C GLU A 33 0.74 -11.02 7.35
N PHE A 34 1.03 -10.13 6.41
CA PHE A 34 1.90 -8.99 6.66
C PHE A 34 1.36 -8.13 7.81
N LEU A 35 0.08 -7.80 7.79
CA LEU A 35 -0.53 -6.97 8.84
C LEU A 35 -0.51 -7.66 10.20
N LEU A 36 -0.75 -8.95 10.23
CA LEU A 36 -0.77 -9.72 11.48
C LEU A 36 0.62 -9.93 12.07
N LYS A 37 1.67 -9.86 11.26
CA LYS A 37 3.04 -10.10 11.72
C LYS A 37 3.88 -8.83 11.83
N VAL A 38 3.65 -7.86 10.96
CA VAL A 38 4.47 -6.66 10.88
C VAL A 38 3.66 -5.39 11.12
N ASN A 39 2.51 -5.28 10.48
CA ASN A 39 1.61 -4.13 10.44
C ASN A 39 2.19 -3.02 9.55
N VAL A 40 2.84 -2.01 10.11
CA VAL A 40 3.51 -0.97 9.32
C VAL A 40 4.98 -1.36 9.22
N GLY A 41 5.51 -1.42 8.02
CA GLY A 41 6.87 -1.89 7.85
C GLY A 41 7.67 -1.10 6.83
N ILE A 42 8.97 -0.99 7.09
CA ILE A 42 9.93 -0.50 6.12
C ILE A 42 10.89 -1.64 5.79
N PRO A 43 11.39 -1.71 4.54
CA PRO A 43 12.33 -2.76 4.18
C PRO A 43 13.59 -2.68 5.04
N LYS A 44 14.06 -3.83 5.51
CA LYS A 44 15.33 -3.89 6.25
C LYS A 44 16.51 -3.62 5.35
N GLU A 45 16.41 -4.10 4.11
CA GLU A 45 17.39 -3.75 3.11
C GLU A 45 17.06 -2.39 2.55
N GLN A 46 18.09 -1.58 2.42
CA GLN A 46 17.96 -0.21 2.02
C GLN A 46 17.51 -0.13 0.59
N TYR A 47 16.88 -0.23 -0.16
CA TYR A 47 16.50 -0.15 -1.56
C TYR A 47 15.85 -1.41 -2.09
N LEU A 48 14.79 -1.86 -1.40
CA LEU A 48 13.92 -2.86 -2.01
C LEU A 48 13.18 -2.17 -3.16
N SER A 49 13.48 -2.58 -4.38
CA SER A 49 12.95 -1.92 -5.56
C SER A 49 12.18 -2.88 -6.47
N PHE A 50 11.34 -2.30 -7.30
CA PHE A 50 10.60 -3.01 -8.33
C PHE A 50 10.83 -2.32 -9.66
N PHE A 51 11.08 -3.09 -10.71
CA PHE A 51 11.18 -2.53 -12.04
C PHE A 51 9.76 -2.41 -12.63
N MET A 52 9.38 -1.20 -13.02
CA MET A 52 8.08 -0.95 -13.62
C MET A 52 8.25 -0.80 -15.12
N ASP A 53 7.82 -1.81 -15.86
CA ASP A 53 8.01 -1.86 -17.32
C ASP A 53 7.40 -0.65 -18.02
N ASP A 54 6.24 -0.23 -17.58
CA ASP A 54 5.53 0.89 -18.20
C ASP A 54 6.29 2.20 -18.10
N LEU A 55 7.07 2.35 -17.03
CA LEU A 55 7.86 3.55 -16.78
C LEU A 55 9.30 3.40 -17.25
N ASN A 56 9.71 2.18 -17.53
CA ASN A 56 11.09 1.84 -17.87
C ASN A 56 12.06 2.31 -16.79
N GLU A 57 11.68 2.17 -15.51
CA GLU A 57 12.51 2.57 -14.39
C GLU A 57 12.20 1.76 -13.14
N GLU A 58 13.12 1.79 -12.18
CA GLU A 58 12.90 1.17 -10.88
C GLU A 58 12.22 2.15 -9.93
N VAL A 59 11.30 1.64 -9.12
CA VAL A 59 10.68 2.38 -8.03
C VAL A 59 11.06 1.72 -6.71
N ILE A 60 11.31 2.52 -5.70
CA ILE A 60 11.83 2.04 -4.42
C ILE A 60 10.72 2.04 -3.38
N LEU A 61 10.48 0.88 -2.76
CA LEU A 61 9.49 0.77 -1.72
C LEU A 61 9.92 1.57 -0.49
N GLY A 62 9.08 2.50 -0.07
CA GLY A 62 9.32 3.28 1.15
C GLY A 62 8.69 2.61 2.36
N THR A 63 7.36 2.59 2.43
CA THR A 63 6.64 2.05 3.59
C THR A 63 5.46 1.20 3.14
N MET A 64 5.29 0.06 3.82
CA MET A 64 4.07 -0.75 3.70
C MET A 64 3.09 -0.28 4.77
N LEU A 65 1.88 0.03 4.37
CA LEU A 65 0.89 0.67 5.22
C LEU A 65 0.12 -0.32 6.10
N GLY A 66 -0.34 0.18 7.23
CA GLY A 66 -1.14 -0.61 8.17
C GLY A 66 -1.93 0.30 9.09
N ILE A 67 -2.12 -0.12 10.34
CA ILE A 67 -2.77 0.69 11.36
C ILE A 67 -1.72 1.54 12.07
N SER A 68 -1.88 2.84 12.03
CA SER A 68 -0.99 3.79 12.69
C SER A 68 -1.72 5.08 13.00
N GLU A 69 -1.36 5.74 14.08
CA GLU A 69 -1.82 7.09 14.37
C GLU A 69 -1.15 8.10 13.45
N ASN A 70 -0.02 7.76 12.88
CA ASN A 70 0.63 8.60 11.89
C ASN A 70 -0.08 8.41 10.55
N LYS A 71 -0.71 9.46 10.06
CA LYS A 71 -1.48 9.40 8.81
C LYS A 71 -0.64 8.95 7.61
N ASN A 72 0.64 9.26 7.63
CA ASN A 72 1.54 8.87 6.54
C ASN A 72 1.71 7.35 6.43
N PHE A 73 1.42 6.62 7.51
CA PHE A 73 1.55 5.16 7.57
C PHE A 73 0.20 4.45 7.62
N SER A 74 -0.90 5.21 7.63
CA SER A 74 -2.22 4.66 7.83
C SER A 74 -2.87 4.20 6.54
N LEU A 75 -3.10 2.91 6.44
CA LEU A 75 -3.77 2.29 5.30
C LEU A 75 -5.15 2.90 5.06
N THR A 76 -5.93 3.08 6.13
CA THR A 76 -7.30 3.60 6.00
C THR A 76 -7.31 5.06 5.59
N ASP A 77 -6.39 5.88 6.08
CA ASP A 77 -6.33 7.28 5.70
C ASP A 77 -5.96 7.49 4.23
N TRP A 78 -4.95 6.76 3.74
CA TRP A 78 -4.56 6.84 2.34
C TRP A 78 -5.69 6.39 1.41
N ASN A 79 -6.35 5.29 1.76
CA ASN A 79 -7.42 4.76 0.92
C ASN A 79 -8.67 5.63 0.96
N SER A 80 -8.96 6.26 2.09
CA SER A 80 -10.05 7.21 2.18
C SER A 80 -9.79 8.44 1.30
N GLU A 81 -8.57 8.93 1.31
CA GLU A 81 -8.20 10.11 0.54
C GLU A 81 -8.34 9.91 -0.97
N TYR A 82 -7.97 8.73 -1.47
CA TYR A 82 -7.94 8.46 -2.91
C TYR A 82 -9.06 7.56 -3.40
N GLN A 83 -10.07 7.27 -2.57
CA GLN A 83 -11.10 6.29 -2.92
C GLN A 83 -11.83 6.62 -4.23
N MET A 84 -11.96 7.89 -4.56
CA MET A 84 -12.68 8.31 -5.77
C MET A 84 -11.85 8.11 -7.04
N GLU A 85 -10.54 8.02 -6.91
CA GLU A 85 -9.64 7.83 -8.04
C GLU A 85 -9.20 6.39 -8.23
N LEU A 86 -9.39 5.55 -7.22
CA LEU A 86 -8.90 4.17 -7.27
C LEU A 86 -9.80 3.28 -8.13
N PRO A 87 -9.23 2.33 -8.87
CA PRO A 87 -10.02 1.35 -9.59
C PRO A 87 -10.86 0.50 -8.65
N TYR A 88 -11.89 -0.14 -9.20
CA TYR A 88 -12.72 -1.06 -8.42
C TYR A 88 -11.87 -2.17 -7.83
N ASP A 89 -12.16 -2.53 -6.60
CA ASP A 89 -11.52 -3.64 -5.87
C ASP A 89 -10.01 -3.50 -5.79
N SER A 90 -9.58 -2.29 -5.44
CA SER A 90 -8.16 -1.98 -5.28
C SER A 90 -7.91 -1.23 -3.99
N PHE A 91 -6.66 -1.20 -3.57
CA PHE A 91 -6.27 -0.41 -2.40
C PHE A 91 -4.81 0.02 -2.52
N VAL A 92 -4.53 1.18 -1.91
CA VAL A 92 -3.16 1.67 -1.75
C VAL A 92 -2.55 0.89 -0.59
N PHE A 93 -1.43 0.21 -0.82
CA PHE A 93 -0.82 -0.60 0.23
C PHE A 93 0.57 -0.12 0.64
N GLY A 94 1.16 0.77 -0.11
CA GLY A 94 2.51 1.23 0.19
C GLY A 94 2.82 2.57 -0.42
N THR A 95 3.88 3.19 0.07
CA THR A 95 4.38 4.45 -0.47
C THR A 95 5.73 4.22 -1.09
N GLU A 96 6.02 4.96 -2.15
CA GLU A 96 7.28 4.90 -2.84
C GLU A 96 8.21 5.95 -2.24
N TYR A 97 9.50 5.67 -2.24
CA TYR A 97 10.48 6.53 -1.59
C TYR A 97 10.47 7.97 -2.12
N GLY A 98 10.18 8.16 -3.39
CA GLY A 98 10.09 9.47 -4.02
C GLY A 98 8.72 10.13 -3.96
N GLY A 99 7.72 9.51 -3.33
CA GLY A 99 6.41 10.11 -3.12
C GLY A 99 5.25 9.50 -3.87
N GLY A 100 5.48 8.53 -4.73
CA GLY A 100 4.39 7.82 -5.41
C GLY A 100 3.73 6.79 -4.51
N LEU A 101 2.72 6.11 -5.02
CA LEU A 101 1.94 5.13 -4.27
C LEU A 101 1.95 3.78 -4.98
N PHE A 102 1.94 2.71 -4.18
CA PHE A 102 1.73 1.36 -4.68
C PHE A 102 0.29 0.97 -4.47
N VAL A 103 -0.35 0.50 -5.52
CA VAL A 103 -1.75 0.10 -5.52
C VAL A 103 -1.86 -1.36 -5.90
N MET A 104 -2.71 -2.09 -5.21
CA MET A 104 -2.99 -3.48 -5.56
C MET A 104 -4.42 -3.59 -6.04
N ILE A 105 -4.63 -4.16 -7.23
CA ILE A 105 -5.96 -4.56 -7.72
C ILE A 105 -6.09 -6.04 -7.37
N VAL A 106 -7.08 -6.38 -6.56
CA VAL A 106 -7.15 -7.70 -5.93
C VAL A 106 -7.96 -8.74 -6.70
N SER A 107 -8.73 -8.34 -7.70
CA SER A 107 -9.54 -9.28 -8.48
C SER A 107 -9.65 -8.86 -9.93
N GLY A 108 -10.12 -9.79 -10.77
CA GLY A 108 -10.39 -9.52 -12.18
C GLY A 108 -9.17 -9.70 -13.07
N GLU A 109 -9.32 -9.30 -14.32
CA GLU A 109 -8.26 -9.45 -15.33
C GLU A 109 -7.06 -8.56 -15.05
N ASP A 110 -7.31 -7.41 -14.42
CA ASP A 110 -6.26 -6.44 -14.14
C ASP A 110 -5.59 -6.66 -12.78
N ARG A 111 -5.85 -7.78 -12.14
CA ARG A 111 -5.25 -8.10 -10.83
C ARG A 111 -3.74 -7.98 -10.87
N GLY A 112 -3.17 -7.26 -9.90
CA GLY A 112 -1.72 -7.06 -9.83
C GLY A 112 -1.34 -5.84 -9.03
N ILE A 113 -0.05 -5.55 -9.06
CA ILE A 113 0.54 -4.43 -8.34
C ILE A 113 0.90 -3.34 -9.35
N TYR A 114 0.51 -2.11 -9.01
CA TYR A 114 0.71 -0.95 -9.88
C TYR A 114 1.40 0.16 -9.10
N PHE A 115 2.19 0.95 -9.79
CA PHE A 115 2.76 2.17 -9.25
C PHE A 115 1.97 3.36 -9.77
N TRP A 116 1.52 4.23 -8.87
CA TRP A 116 0.74 5.40 -9.22
C TRP A 116 1.48 6.65 -8.80
N ASP A 117 1.94 7.41 -9.78
CA ASP A 117 2.56 8.70 -9.53
C ASP A 117 1.48 9.78 -9.55
N HIS A 118 0.79 9.92 -8.42
CA HIS A 118 -0.31 10.87 -8.30
C HIS A 118 0.17 12.33 -8.40
N THR A 119 1.45 12.57 -8.14
CA THR A 119 2.02 13.90 -8.30
C THR A 119 2.04 14.30 -9.77
N PHE A 120 2.39 13.34 -10.63
CA PHE A 120 2.38 13.54 -12.06
C PHE A 120 0.98 13.83 -12.56
N ILE A 121 -0.03 13.12 -12.05
CA ILE A 121 -1.42 13.35 -12.42
C ILE A 121 -1.87 14.75 -12.02
N PHE A 122 -1.47 15.21 -10.85
CA PHE A 122 -1.74 16.58 -10.43
C PHE A 122 -1.17 17.57 -11.44
N ASP A 123 0.06 17.38 -11.86
CA ASP A 123 0.70 18.27 -12.81
C ASP A 123 -0.06 18.34 -14.14
N GLN A 124 -0.58 17.23 -14.57
CA GLN A 124 -1.36 17.15 -15.80
C GLN A 124 -2.72 17.83 -15.71
N SER A 125 -3.26 17.92 -14.52
CA SER A 125 -4.60 18.48 -14.33
C SER A 125 -4.63 20.00 -14.33
N ARG A 126 -3.51 20.64 -14.37
CA ARG A 126 -3.42 22.11 -14.38
C ARG A 126 -3.75 22.72 -15.72
#